data_71ed526b977496a3f4492f45b9116df1
#
_entry.id   71ed526b977496a3f4492f45b9116df1
#
_cell.length_a   1.000
_cell.length_b   1.000
_cell.length_c   1.000
_cell.angle_alpha   90.00
_cell.angle_beta   90.00
_cell.angle_gamma   90.00
#
_symmetry.space_group_name_H-M   'P 1'
#
loop_
_entity.id
_entity.type
_entity.pdbx_description
1 polymer ?
#
loop_
_entity_poly.entity_id
_entity_poly.type
_entity_poly.pdbx_seq_one_letter_code
_entity_poly.pdbx_strand_id
1 'polypeptide(L)'
;SINLVSISMGLFDLFKKDRGYEIHSLEFCEVGKDGKRDTRPSSKHYTDSRYIMPVVKMTSRIDRTVKIKVRITEPSGKTHTYDFDAPLKPVENMSAQFPWWGSEKRDHFTAVGTWRFDILDEEDHVVISAPLEIAPLEDIWESMGWIHIVSNLEFRNINGKGEVIDDWNTGNFVEPKYMQMRCRCTCYSDVVRKVTYHVEIKNERTGKIKAFDH
;
A
#
# COMPACT_ATOMS: atom_id res chain seq x y z
N SER A 1 -31.05 21.01 36.90
CA SER A 1 -30.34 21.67 35.80
C SER A 1 -30.35 20.75 34.60
N ILE A 2 -31.13 21.08 33.58
CA ILE A 2 -31.26 20.34 32.32
C ILE A 2 -30.22 20.96 31.38
N ASN A 3 -29.17 20.20 31.01
CA ASN A 3 -28.23 20.57 29.97
C ASN A 3 -28.90 20.36 28.61
N LEU A 4 -29.33 21.45 27.99
CA LEU A 4 -29.66 21.49 26.57
C LEU A 4 -28.38 21.37 25.73
N VAL A 5 -28.14 20.20 25.15
CA VAL A 5 -27.16 20.03 24.08
C VAL A 5 -27.80 20.66 22.84
N SER A 6 -27.33 21.87 22.48
CA SER A 6 -27.69 22.52 21.24
C SER A 6 -27.07 21.76 20.09
N ILE A 7 -27.85 20.98 19.36
CA ILE A 7 -27.44 20.42 18.06
C ILE A 7 -27.57 21.55 17.06
N SER A 8 -26.45 22.22 16.78
CA SER A 8 -26.34 23.12 15.65
C SER A 8 -26.31 22.30 14.36
N MET A 9 -27.47 21.96 13.84
CA MET A 9 -27.59 21.57 12.43
C MET A 9 -27.28 22.81 11.59
N GLY A 10 -26.11 22.81 10.96
CA GLY A 10 -25.69 23.91 10.10
C GLY A 10 -26.66 24.09 8.95
N LEU A 11 -27.02 25.34 8.65
CA LEU A 11 -27.92 25.76 7.57
C LEU A 11 -27.50 25.18 6.19
N PHE A 12 -26.26 24.70 6.06
CA PHE A 12 -25.71 24.08 4.86
C PHE A 12 -26.20 22.65 4.59
N ASP A 13 -26.75 21.94 5.58
CA ASP A 13 -27.31 20.59 5.38
C ASP A 13 -28.68 20.58 4.71
N LEU A 14 -29.40 21.72 4.74
CA LEU A 14 -30.72 21.86 4.11
C LEU A 14 -30.71 21.91 2.58
N PHE A 15 -29.54 22.08 1.97
CA PHE A 15 -29.38 22.18 0.52
C PHE A 15 -28.60 21.02 -0.12
N LYS A 16 -28.28 19.97 0.65
CA LYS A 16 -27.68 18.79 0.04
C LYS A 16 -28.70 18.13 -0.89
N LYS A 17 -28.45 18.25 -2.18
CA LYS A 17 -29.20 17.54 -3.22
C LYS A 17 -29.16 16.05 -2.90
N ASP A 18 -30.34 15.42 -2.83
CA ASP A 18 -30.40 13.96 -2.66
C ASP A 18 -29.91 13.30 -3.97
N ARG A 19 -28.66 12.81 -3.93
CA ARG A 19 -28.03 12.09 -5.05
C ARG A 19 -28.55 10.67 -5.20
N GLY A 20 -29.31 10.19 -4.19
CA GLY A 20 -29.75 8.81 -4.11
C GLY A 20 -28.63 7.84 -3.72
N TYR A 21 -27.44 8.34 -3.40
CA TYR A 21 -26.33 7.58 -2.82
C TYR A 21 -25.52 8.47 -1.86
N GLU A 22 -24.83 7.83 -0.93
CA GLU A 22 -23.98 8.45 0.07
C GLU A 22 -22.68 7.67 0.21
N ILE A 23 -21.55 8.37 0.25
CA ILE A 23 -20.23 7.77 0.51
C ILE A 23 -19.86 8.11 1.95
N HIS A 24 -19.64 7.08 2.78
CA HIS A 24 -19.41 7.20 4.21
C HIS A 24 -17.94 7.27 4.57
N SER A 25 -17.08 6.58 3.81
CA SER A 25 -15.63 6.61 4.01
C SER A 25 -14.89 6.47 2.69
N LEU A 26 -13.67 7.00 2.67
CA LEU A 26 -12.72 6.90 1.58
C LEU A 26 -11.37 6.50 2.17
N GLU A 27 -10.89 5.35 1.77
CA GLU A 27 -9.61 4.77 2.14
C GLU A 27 -8.84 4.37 0.88
N PHE A 28 -7.59 4.00 1.00
CA PHE A 28 -6.72 3.73 -0.14
C PHE A 28 -6.01 2.39 0.01
N CYS A 29 -5.90 1.65 -1.10
CA CYS A 29 -5.10 0.43 -1.18
C CYS A 29 -4.07 0.57 -2.30
N GLU A 30 -2.87 0.05 -2.10
CA GLU A 30 -1.97 -0.22 -3.21
C GLU A 30 -2.45 -1.47 -3.94
N VAL A 31 -2.39 -1.44 -5.27
CA VAL A 31 -2.83 -2.53 -6.12
C VAL A 31 -1.79 -2.85 -7.19
N GLY A 32 -1.80 -4.10 -7.64
CA GLY A 32 -1.05 -4.53 -8.80
C GLY A 32 -1.71 -4.06 -10.11
N LYS A 33 -1.04 -4.31 -11.23
CA LYS A 33 -1.55 -4.02 -12.59
C LYS A 33 -2.89 -4.71 -12.90
N ASP A 34 -3.13 -5.84 -12.28
CA ASP A 34 -4.37 -6.62 -12.43
C ASP A 34 -5.49 -6.14 -11.50
N GLY A 35 -5.27 -5.04 -10.75
CA GLY A 35 -6.22 -4.48 -9.80
C GLY A 35 -6.37 -5.26 -8.50
N LYS A 36 -5.55 -6.30 -8.30
CA LYS A 36 -5.55 -7.01 -7.03
C LYS A 36 -4.88 -6.17 -5.95
N ARG A 37 -5.46 -6.22 -4.76
CA ARG A 37 -4.93 -5.49 -3.60
C ARG A 37 -3.62 -6.11 -3.14
N ASP A 38 -2.61 -5.26 -3.02
CA ASP A 38 -1.31 -5.61 -2.46
C ASP A 38 -1.22 -5.20 -0.97
N THR A 39 -2.06 -4.23 -0.56
CA THR A 39 -2.10 -3.74 0.83
C THR A 39 -3.50 -3.74 1.41
N ARG A 40 -3.58 -3.64 2.74
CA ARG A 40 -4.82 -3.26 3.42
C ARG A 40 -5.11 -1.77 3.20
N PRO A 41 -6.38 -1.34 3.36
CA PRO A 41 -6.70 0.08 3.32
C PRO A 41 -5.89 0.89 4.33
N SER A 42 -5.29 1.98 3.85
CA SER A 42 -4.45 2.88 4.65
C SER A 42 -4.57 4.31 4.13
N SER A 43 -4.37 5.29 4.99
CA SER A 43 -4.19 6.70 4.62
C SER A 43 -2.72 7.08 4.40
N LYS A 44 -1.78 6.13 4.57
CA LYS A 44 -0.35 6.33 4.37
C LYS A 44 0.19 5.32 3.37
N HIS A 45 0.87 5.83 2.35
CA HIS A 45 1.58 5.08 1.33
C HIS A 45 2.97 5.69 1.09
N TYR A 46 3.72 5.19 0.13
CA TYR A 46 5.13 5.56 -0.04
C TYR A 46 5.44 5.94 -1.49
N THR A 47 6.56 6.65 -1.68
CA THR A 47 6.99 7.18 -2.99
C THR A 47 7.23 6.11 -4.06
N ASP A 48 7.31 4.83 -3.69
CA ASP A 48 7.44 3.71 -4.62
C ASP A 48 6.10 3.04 -4.98
N SER A 49 4.97 3.57 -4.53
CA SER A 49 3.65 3.04 -4.85
C SER A 49 3.38 3.07 -6.35
N ARG A 50 2.93 1.94 -6.92
CA ARG A 50 2.61 1.82 -8.36
C ARG A 50 1.25 2.41 -8.67
N TYR A 51 0.24 1.83 -8.07
CA TYR A 51 -1.15 2.19 -8.27
C TYR A 51 -1.83 2.31 -6.92
N ILE A 52 -2.55 3.38 -6.73
CA ILE A 52 -3.38 3.59 -5.55
C ILE A 52 -4.84 3.58 -5.97
N MET A 53 -5.61 2.73 -5.32
CA MET A 53 -7.03 2.51 -5.57
C MET A 53 -7.84 3.07 -4.43
N PRO A 54 -8.75 4.03 -4.70
CA PRO A 54 -9.74 4.44 -3.72
C PRO A 54 -10.72 3.30 -3.40
N VAL A 55 -10.96 3.09 -2.12
CA VAL A 55 -11.94 2.14 -1.59
C VAL A 55 -12.94 2.91 -0.77
N VAL A 56 -14.20 2.84 -1.12
CA VAL A 56 -15.27 3.57 -0.44
C VAL A 56 -16.24 2.62 0.26
N LYS A 57 -16.78 3.08 1.38
CA LYS A 57 -18.02 2.51 1.94
C LYS A 57 -19.16 3.43 1.58
N MET A 58 -20.22 2.87 1.03
CA MET A 58 -21.33 3.65 0.52
C MET A 58 -22.68 2.95 0.69
N THR A 59 -23.72 3.74 0.71
CA THR A 59 -25.14 3.31 0.60
C THR A 59 -25.69 3.90 -0.69
N SER A 60 -26.49 3.11 -1.41
CA SER A 60 -27.18 3.56 -2.61
C SER A 60 -28.66 3.15 -2.57
N ARG A 61 -29.53 4.02 -3.04
CA ARG A 61 -30.98 3.78 -3.17
C ARG A 61 -31.44 3.78 -4.63
N ILE A 62 -30.49 3.99 -5.56
CA ILE A 62 -30.78 4.12 -6.99
C ILE A 62 -30.31 2.89 -7.77
N ASP A 63 -30.95 2.63 -8.90
CA ASP A 63 -30.54 1.64 -9.88
C ASP A 63 -30.27 2.36 -11.21
N ARG A 64 -29.08 2.94 -11.31
CA ARG A 64 -28.60 3.59 -12.53
C ARG A 64 -27.09 3.75 -12.51
N THR A 65 -26.52 3.95 -13.68
CA THR A 65 -25.12 4.38 -13.80
C THR A 65 -25.00 5.86 -13.49
N VAL A 66 -24.04 6.22 -12.67
CA VAL A 66 -23.68 7.61 -12.37
C VAL A 66 -22.24 7.87 -12.80
N LYS A 67 -21.97 9.08 -13.29
CA LYS A 67 -20.61 9.50 -13.60
C LYS A 67 -19.96 10.02 -12.32
N ILE A 68 -18.86 9.39 -11.93
CA ILE A 68 -18.05 9.78 -10.78
C ILE A 68 -16.74 10.35 -11.29
N LYS A 69 -16.31 11.46 -10.70
CA LYS A 69 -15.01 12.05 -10.98
C LYS A 69 -14.13 11.97 -9.74
N VAL A 70 -12.88 11.57 -9.91
CA VAL A 70 -11.85 11.61 -8.87
C VAL A 70 -10.87 12.72 -9.20
N ARG A 71 -10.70 13.65 -8.27
CA ARG A 71 -9.68 14.70 -8.34
C ARG A 71 -8.62 14.43 -7.30
N ILE A 72 -7.37 14.36 -7.75
CA ILE A 72 -6.20 14.14 -6.95
C ILE A 72 -5.39 15.42 -6.94
N THR A 73 -5.11 15.96 -5.77
CA THR A 73 -4.31 17.17 -5.60
C THR A 73 -2.99 16.82 -4.91
N GLU A 74 -1.88 17.11 -5.57
CA GLU A 74 -0.53 16.94 -5.03
C GLU A 74 -0.24 17.97 -3.93
N PRO A 75 0.79 17.75 -3.08
CA PRO A 75 1.24 18.76 -2.11
C PRO A 75 1.64 20.10 -2.76
N SER A 76 2.07 20.07 -4.01
CA SER A 76 2.39 21.26 -4.84
C SER A 76 1.16 22.08 -5.25
N GLY A 77 -0.04 21.54 -5.08
CA GLY A 77 -1.30 22.10 -5.60
C GLY A 77 -1.64 21.66 -7.02
N LYS A 78 -0.77 20.92 -7.71
CA LYS A 78 -1.07 20.35 -9.02
C LYS A 78 -2.19 19.32 -8.90
N THR A 79 -3.12 19.34 -9.86
CA THR A 79 -4.29 18.45 -9.85
C THR A 79 -4.28 17.50 -11.03
N HIS A 80 -4.77 16.29 -10.76
CA HIS A 80 -5.07 15.27 -11.75
C HIS A 80 -6.53 14.86 -11.59
N THR A 81 -7.19 14.56 -12.70
CA THR A 81 -8.61 14.20 -12.68
C THR A 81 -8.85 13.03 -13.63
N TYR A 82 -9.65 12.09 -13.20
CA TYR A 82 -10.21 11.07 -14.06
C TYR A 82 -11.67 10.82 -13.71
N ASP A 83 -12.44 10.37 -14.67
CA ASP A 83 -13.85 10.03 -14.49
C ASP A 83 -14.12 8.58 -14.92
N PHE A 84 -15.20 8.02 -14.40
CA PHE A 84 -15.68 6.69 -14.74
C PHE A 84 -17.16 6.57 -14.49
N ASP A 85 -17.76 5.59 -15.15
CA ASP A 85 -19.17 5.25 -15.01
C ASP A 85 -19.33 4.20 -13.91
N ALA A 86 -20.01 4.55 -12.82
CA ALA A 86 -20.30 3.69 -11.70
C ALA A 86 -21.72 3.13 -11.77
N PRO A 87 -21.92 1.85 -12.08
CA PRO A 87 -23.25 1.24 -12.04
C PRO A 87 -23.65 1.02 -10.57
N LEU A 88 -24.58 1.83 -10.08
CA LEU A 88 -25.12 1.74 -8.74
C LEU A 88 -26.42 0.95 -8.72
N LYS A 89 -26.56 0.13 -7.68
CA LYS A 89 -27.82 -0.57 -7.34
C LYS A 89 -28.18 -0.29 -5.90
N PRO A 90 -29.46 -0.41 -5.53
CA PRO A 90 -29.88 -0.28 -4.14
C PRO A 90 -29.13 -1.28 -3.25
N VAL A 91 -28.37 -0.76 -2.29
CA VAL A 91 -27.58 -1.54 -1.35
C VAL A 91 -27.23 -0.69 -0.13
N GLU A 92 -27.18 -1.32 1.03
CA GLU A 92 -26.72 -0.70 2.27
C GLU A 92 -25.28 -1.15 2.60
N ASN A 93 -24.44 -0.19 3.01
CA ASN A 93 -23.08 -0.46 3.50
C ASN A 93 -22.19 -1.29 2.54
N MET A 94 -22.25 -0.98 1.26
CA MET A 94 -21.37 -1.63 0.27
C MET A 94 -19.94 -1.09 0.37
N SER A 95 -18.96 -2.00 0.29
CA SER A 95 -17.57 -1.63 0.01
C SER A 95 -17.36 -1.67 -1.51
N ALA A 96 -17.08 -0.53 -2.11
CA ALA A 96 -16.82 -0.41 -3.54
C ALA A 96 -15.37 -0.01 -3.80
N GLN A 97 -14.80 -0.56 -4.86
CA GLN A 97 -13.47 -0.23 -5.35
C GLN A 97 -13.62 0.69 -6.55
N PHE A 98 -12.97 1.83 -6.50
CA PHE A 98 -12.92 2.75 -7.63
C PHE A 98 -11.69 2.44 -8.51
N PRO A 99 -11.68 2.87 -9.78
CA PRO A 99 -10.52 2.71 -10.62
C PRO A 99 -9.26 3.29 -9.97
N TRP A 100 -8.15 2.60 -10.13
CA TRP A 100 -6.85 3.01 -9.58
C TRP A 100 -6.14 4.03 -10.47
N TRP A 101 -5.28 4.80 -9.85
CA TRP A 101 -4.42 5.77 -10.52
C TRP A 101 -2.96 5.50 -10.18
N GLY A 102 -2.07 5.67 -11.16
CA GLY A 102 -0.64 5.42 -11.03
C GLY A 102 -0.01 4.84 -12.28
N SER A 103 1.20 4.30 -12.16
CA SER A 103 1.93 3.67 -13.25
C SER A 103 2.85 2.53 -12.78
N GLU A 104 3.19 1.63 -13.70
CA GLU A 104 4.22 0.61 -13.49
C GLU A 104 5.61 1.20 -13.24
N LYS A 105 5.86 2.42 -13.72
CA LYS A 105 7.14 3.12 -13.54
C LYS A 105 7.28 3.74 -12.15
N ARG A 106 6.21 3.74 -11.34
CA ARG A 106 6.19 4.34 -9.99
C ARG A 106 6.54 5.84 -9.97
N ASP A 107 6.17 6.55 -11.03
CA ASP A 107 6.51 7.95 -11.25
C ASP A 107 5.35 8.93 -10.96
N HIS A 108 4.24 8.42 -10.43
CA HIS A 108 3.07 9.25 -10.11
C HIS A 108 3.11 9.78 -8.68
N PHE A 109 3.42 8.96 -7.69
CA PHE A 109 3.44 9.31 -6.27
C PHE A 109 4.85 9.67 -5.81
N THR A 110 5.51 10.63 -6.47
CA THR A 110 6.89 11.00 -6.18
C THR A 110 7.03 12.16 -5.19
N ALA A 111 6.00 12.97 -5.03
CA ALA A 111 5.99 14.09 -4.11
C ALA A 111 5.63 13.61 -2.70
N VAL A 112 6.57 13.78 -1.76
CA VAL A 112 6.34 13.53 -0.34
C VAL A 112 5.40 14.57 0.25
N GLY A 113 4.49 14.14 1.11
CA GLY A 113 3.56 15.01 1.82
C GLY A 113 2.10 14.56 1.69
N THR A 114 1.20 15.43 2.10
CA THR A 114 -0.22 15.15 2.10
C THR A 114 -0.82 15.46 0.72
N TRP A 115 -1.29 14.43 0.07
CA TRP A 115 -2.12 14.49 -1.12
C TRP A 115 -3.58 14.55 -0.69
N ARG A 116 -4.44 15.07 -1.55
CA ARG A 116 -5.87 15.12 -1.31
C ARG A 116 -6.61 14.43 -2.44
N PHE A 117 -7.52 13.54 -2.06
CA PHE A 117 -8.45 12.90 -2.98
C PHE A 117 -9.86 13.42 -2.72
N ASP A 118 -10.48 13.94 -3.76
CA ASP A 118 -11.88 14.37 -3.76
C ASP A 118 -12.66 13.44 -4.69
N ILE A 119 -13.76 12.90 -4.21
CA ILE A 119 -14.76 12.24 -5.05
C ILE A 119 -15.83 13.28 -5.37
N LEU A 120 -16.10 13.47 -6.66
CA LEU A 120 -17.07 14.45 -7.14
C LEU A 120 -18.23 13.72 -7.83
N ASP A 121 -19.40 14.33 -7.72
CA ASP A 121 -20.61 13.86 -8.42
C ASP A 121 -20.67 14.36 -9.88
N GLU A 122 -21.78 14.07 -10.56
CA GLU A 122 -22.05 14.43 -11.95
C GLU A 122 -22.05 15.96 -12.20
N GLU A 123 -22.19 16.76 -11.16
CA GLU A 123 -22.23 18.24 -11.20
C GLU A 123 -20.94 18.88 -10.67
N ASP A 124 -19.87 18.09 -10.51
CA ASP A 124 -18.58 18.51 -9.95
C ASP A 124 -18.60 18.95 -8.47
N HIS A 125 -19.65 18.60 -7.73
CA HIS A 125 -19.68 18.85 -6.30
C HIS A 125 -18.92 17.76 -5.56
N VAL A 126 -18.12 18.16 -4.57
CA VAL A 126 -17.39 17.22 -3.72
C VAL A 126 -18.36 16.45 -2.86
N VAL A 127 -18.36 15.12 -3.01
CA VAL A 127 -19.13 14.19 -2.20
C VAL A 127 -18.39 13.83 -0.92
N ILE A 128 -17.10 13.53 -1.06
CA ILE A 128 -16.20 13.22 0.05
C ILE A 128 -14.77 13.61 -0.30
N SER A 129 -14.01 13.97 0.70
CA SER A 129 -12.57 14.22 0.60
C SER A 129 -11.81 13.40 1.63
N ALA A 130 -10.65 12.90 1.26
CA ALA A 130 -9.73 12.26 2.20
C ALA A 130 -8.27 12.67 1.91
N PRO A 131 -7.46 12.85 2.95
CA PRO A 131 -6.03 12.98 2.80
C PRO A 131 -5.39 11.62 2.53
N LEU A 132 -4.34 11.61 1.72
CA LEU A 132 -3.43 10.50 1.51
C LEU A 132 -2.02 11.00 1.80
N GLU A 133 -1.37 10.45 2.80
CA GLU A 133 0.02 10.75 3.09
C GLU A 133 0.93 9.91 2.21
N ILE A 134 1.81 10.56 1.46
CA ILE A 134 2.91 9.90 0.74
C ILE A 134 4.20 10.21 1.49
N ALA A 135 4.78 9.19 2.09
CA ALA A 135 6.03 9.27 2.83
C ALA A 135 7.21 8.81 1.98
N PRO A 136 8.44 9.25 2.29
CA PRO A 136 9.63 8.67 1.70
C PRO A 136 9.69 7.16 1.91
N LEU A 137 10.26 6.43 0.96
CA LEU A 137 10.42 4.98 1.09
C LEU A 137 11.27 4.62 2.31
N GLU A 138 12.23 5.47 2.64
CA GLU A 138 13.13 5.34 3.78
C GLU A 138 12.40 5.33 5.13
N ASP A 139 11.28 6.04 5.26
CA ASP A 139 10.48 6.10 6.49
C ASP A 139 9.86 4.76 6.87
N ILE A 140 9.81 3.81 5.95
CA ILE A 140 9.31 2.46 6.23
C ILE A 140 10.13 1.79 7.33
N TRP A 141 11.45 2.02 7.30
CA TRP A 141 12.38 1.45 8.26
C TRP A 141 12.12 1.93 9.68
N GLU A 142 11.66 3.18 9.83
CA GLU A 142 11.42 3.80 11.12
C GLU A 142 10.00 3.59 11.64
N SER A 143 8.98 3.59 10.77
CA SER A 143 7.59 3.68 11.20
C SER A 143 6.87 2.34 11.33
N MET A 144 7.28 1.30 10.62
CA MET A 144 6.49 0.06 10.53
C MET A 144 6.99 -1.06 11.42
N GLY A 145 8.08 -0.83 12.19
CA GLY A 145 8.62 -1.90 13.02
C GLY A 145 8.82 -3.16 12.18
N TRP A 146 9.53 -3.06 11.09
CA TRP A 146 9.90 -4.21 10.28
C TRP A 146 10.64 -5.19 11.17
N ILE A 147 9.93 -6.15 11.67
CA ILE A 147 10.53 -7.26 12.36
C ILE A 147 10.81 -8.32 11.31
N HIS A 148 11.97 -8.22 10.69
CA HIS A 148 12.57 -9.35 10.02
C HIS A 148 13.22 -10.22 11.09
N ILE A 149 12.55 -11.27 11.47
CA ILE A 149 13.17 -12.31 12.28
C ILE A 149 13.81 -13.29 11.31
N VAL A 150 15.11 -13.19 11.16
CA VAL A 150 15.89 -14.22 10.49
C VAL A 150 16.11 -15.35 11.51
N SER A 151 15.47 -16.47 11.29
CA SER A 151 15.63 -17.67 12.12
C SER A 151 16.11 -18.83 11.26
N ASN A 152 16.77 -19.79 11.91
CA ASN A 152 17.23 -21.00 11.26
C ASN A 152 18.13 -20.73 10.03
N LEU A 153 19.25 -20.05 10.26
CA LEU A 153 20.30 -19.96 9.25
C LEU A 153 20.96 -21.32 9.08
N GLU A 154 20.79 -21.89 7.89
CA GLU A 154 21.32 -23.20 7.54
C GLU A 154 22.18 -23.12 6.31
N PHE A 155 23.15 -23.99 6.20
CA PHE A 155 24.10 -24.04 5.11
C PHE A 155 24.16 -25.45 4.54
N ARG A 156 24.58 -25.59 3.28
CA ARG A 156 24.93 -26.86 2.66
C ARG A 156 26.05 -26.67 1.64
N ASN A 157 26.82 -27.73 1.41
CA ASN A 157 27.79 -27.75 0.34
C ASN A 157 27.13 -27.98 -1.00
N ILE A 158 27.61 -27.26 -1.99
CA ILE A 158 27.28 -27.44 -3.40
C ILE A 158 28.54 -27.55 -4.24
N ASN A 159 28.46 -28.20 -5.38
CA ASN A 159 29.56 -28.20 -6.34
C ASN A 159 29.59 -26.95 -7.24
N GLY A 160 30.57 -26.85 -8.13
CA GLY A 160 30.71 -25.71 -9.04
C GLY A 160 29.57 -25.56 -10.05
N LYS A 161 28.68 -26.56 -10.16
CA LYS A 161 27.48 -26.52 -11.03
C LYS A 161 26.22 -26.19 -10.23
N GLY A 162 26.32 -26.00 -8.90
CA GLY A 162 25.19 -25.75 -8.02
C GLY A 162 24.48 -27.03 -7.54
N GLU A 163 25.02 -28.22 -7.84
CA GLU A 163 24.44 -29.47 -7.39
C GLU A 163 24.78 -29.72 -5.92
N VAL A 164 23.80 -30.23 -5.17
CA VAL A 164 23.89 -30.46 -3.73
C VAL A 164 24.82 -31.62 -3.42
N ILE A 165 25.74 -31.42 -2.47
CA ILE A 165 26.68 -32.44 -2.00
C ILE A 165 26.19 -33.03 -0.68
N ASP A 166 25.66 -32.19 0.23
CA ASP A 166 25.16 -32.59 1.53
C ASP A 166 23.85 -31.91 1.91
N ASP A 167 23.20 -32.39 2.96
CA ASP A 167 21.97 -31.81 3.47
C ASP A 167 22.20 -30.50 4.25
N TRP A 168 21.14 -29.77 4.45
CA TRP A 168 21.15 -28.54 5.23
C TRP A 168 21.54 -28.80 6.67
N ASN A 169 22.49 -28.03 7.19
CA ASN A 169 22.90 -28.08 8.58
C ASN A 169 23.34 -26.70 9.10
N THR A 170 23.53 -26.58 10.39
CA THR A 170 23.96 -25.36 11.06
C THR A 170 25.42 -25.38 11.50
N GLY A 171 26.13 -26.46 11.16
CA GLY A 171 27.39 -26.81 11.81
C GLY A 171 28.57 -26.90 10.85
N ASN A 172 29.44 -27.87 11.18
CA ASN A 172 30.80 -27.97 10.64
C ASN A 172 30.84 -28.51 9.21
N PHE A 173 31.50 -27.77 8.33
CA PHE A 173 31.79 -28.19 6.97
C PHE A 173 33.29 -28.49 6.85
N VAL A 174 33.61 -29.59 6.25
CA VAL A 174 34.99 -29.96 5.97
C VAL A 174 35.36 -29.46 4.56
N GLU A 175 36.25 -28.49 4.49
CA GLU A 175 36.79 -27.92 3.23
C GLU A 175 35.74 -27.56 2.17
N PRO A 176 34.72 -26.77 2.52
CA PRO A 176 33.68 -26.41 1.55
C PRO A 176 34.25 -25.53 0.46
N LYS A 177 34.05 -25.93 -0.80
CA LYS A 177 34.46 -25.13 -1.94
C LYS A 177 33.40 -24.08 -2.30
N TYR A 178 32.15 -24.49 -2.27
CA TYR A 178 30.99 -23.62 -2.45
C TYR A 178 29.95 -23.95 -1.39
N MET A 179 29.29 -22.92 -0.89
CA MET A 179 28.23 -23.06 0.11
C MET A 179 26.99 -22.35 -0.37
N GLN A 180 25.85 -23.01 -0.20
CA GLN A 180 24.55 -22.38 -0.33
C GLN A 180 24.00 -22.12 1.07
N MET A 181 23.45 -20.94 1.26
CA MET A 181 22.80 -20.51 2.49
C MET A 181 21.28 -20.46 2.29
N ARG A 182 20.54 -20.83 3.30
CA ARG A 182 19.12 -20.50 3.44
C ARG A 182 18.83 -19.96 4.83
N CYS A 183 17.90 -19.05 4.90
CA CYS A 183 17.34 -18.61 6.17
C CYS A 183 15.80 -18.65 6.11
N ARG A 184 15.18 -18.82 7.27
CA ARG A 184 13.76 -18.59 7.41
C ARG A 184 13.58 -17.14 7.86
N CYS A 185 12.89 -16.35 7.03
CA CYS A 185 12.54 -15.00 7.37
C CYS A 185 11.04 -14.95 7.71
N THR A 186 10.72 -14.43 8.89
CA THR A 186 9.35 -14.05 9.22
C THR A 186 9.25 -12.55 9.02
N CYS A 187 8.47 -12.14 8.06
CA CYS A 187 8.21 -10.74 7.74
C CYS A 187 6.82 -10.38 8.25
N TYR A 188 6.75 -9.42 9.16
CA TYR A 188 5.49 -8.78 9.55
C TYR A 188 5.37 -7.50 8.75
N SER A 189 4.85 -7.58 7.54
CA SER A 189 4.58 -6.44 6.68
C SER A 189 3.24 -6.62 6.00
N ASP A 190 2.45 -5.59 5.97
CA ASP A 190 1.20 -5.56 5.20
C ASP A 190 1.43 -5.32 3.70
N VAL A 191 2.70 -5.18 3.29
CA VAL A 191 3.08 -4.84 1.91
C VAL A 191 4.02 -5.90 1.34
N VAL A 192 3.71 -6.41 0.14
CA VAL A 192 4.63 -7.26 -0.62
C VAL A 192 5.71 -6.38 -1.23
N ARG A 193 6.97 -6.58 -0.81
CA ARG A 193 8.12 -5.82 -1.28
C ARG A 193 9.25 -6.73 -1.70
N LYS A 194 10.03 -6.29 -2.67
CA LYS A 194 11.34 -6.86 -2.95
C LYS A 194 12.32 -6.32 -1.93
N VAL A 195 12.97 -7.20 -1.19
CA VAL A 195 14.01 -6.86 -0.22
C VAL A 195 15.34 -7.33 -0.77
N THR A 196 16.34 -6.47 -0.74
CA THR A 196 17.72 -6.83 -1.05
C THR A 196 18.44 -7.06 0.26
N TYR A 197 18.99 -8.25 0.43
CA TYR A 197 19.81 -8.60 1.59
C TYR A 197 21.27 -8.32 1.27
N HIS A 198 21.93 -7.56 2.14
CA HIS A 198 23.38 -7.46 2.14
C HIS A 198 23.93 -8.58 3.03
N VAL A 199 24.68 -9.50 2.45
CA VAL A 199 25.21 -10.66 3.15
C VAL A 199 26.73 -10.51 3.27
N GLU A 200 27.22 -10.49 4.52
CA GLU A 200 28.64 -10.51 4.81
C GLU A 200 29.06 -11.85 5.41
N ILE A 201 30.10 -12.44 4.85
CA ILE A 201 30.74 -13.64 5.37
C ILE A 201 32.13 -13.28 5.85
N LYS A 202 32.36 -13.35 7.16
CA LYS A 202 33.62 -13.07 7.78
C LYS A 202 34.33 -14.36 8.17
N ASN A 203 35.57 -14.51 7.76
CA ASN A 203 36.45 -15.56 8.25
C ASN A 203 37.08 -15.13 9.58
N GLU A 204 36.64 -15.73 10.67
CA GLU A 204 37.09 -15.36 12.03
C GLU A 204 38.59 -15.50 12.24
N ARG A 205 39.24 -16.49 11.59
CA ARG A 205 40.67 -16.71 11.75
C ARG A 205 41.54 -15.72 10.98
N THR A 206 41.07 -15.30 9.79
CA THR A 206 41.86 -14.42 8.90
C THR A 206 41.37 -12.99 8.86
N GLY A 207 40.20 -12.71 9.43
CA GLY A 207 39.53 -11.42 9.38
C GLY A 207 38.99 -11.05 7.99
N LYS A 208 39.17 -11.88 6.97
CA LYS A 208 38.68 -11.60 5.62
C LYS A 208 37.16 -11.58 5.56
N ILE A 209 36.62 -10.55 4.94
CA ILE A 209 35.19 -10.38 4.68
C ILE A 209 34.92 -10.56 3.20
N LYS A 210 33.86 -11.27 2.87
CA LYS A 210 33.22 -11.27 1.55
C LYS A 210 31.81 -10.81 1.72
N ALA A 211 31.37 -9.87 0.87
CA ALA A 211 30.03 -9.35 0.86
C ALA A 211 29.39 -9.49 -0.50
N PHE A 212 28.07 -9.68 -0.53
CA PHE A 212 27.27 -9.71 -1.76
C PHE A 212 25.82 -9.34 -1.44
N ASP A 213 25.13 -8.80 -2.44
CA ASP A 213 23.71 -8.48 -2.37
C ASP A 213 22.90 -9.59 -3.03
N HIS A 214 21.71 -9.87 -2.47
CA HIS A 214 20.79 -10.90 -2.97
C HIS A 214 19.37 -10.39 -3.01
#